data_57bc5b90703b7125194983e5ca26d5b4
#
_entry.id   57bc5b90703b7125194983e5ca26d5b4
#
_cell.length_a   1.000
_cell.length_b   1.000
_cell.length_c   1.000
_cell.angle_alpha   90.00
_cell.angle_beta   90.00
_cell.angle_gamma   90.00
#
_symmetry.space_group_name_H-M   'P 1'
#
loop_
_entity.id
_entity.type
_entity.pdbx_description
1 polymer ?
#
loop_
_entity_poly.entity_id
_entity_poly.type
_entity_poly.pdbx_seq_one_letter_code
_entity_poly.pdbx_strand_id
1 'polypeptide(L)'
;MKKLLAITALSAALFFGQTAVAEEKAAEEVKPSHVEMVLVLDESGSMSDLTNDTIGGFNSMIEKEKKLDVDAHVTTILFNDQYKMLYNRRELKNVRKMTDKDYTPGGMTALLDAVGRTIHKMDMVSGIHRKDKGNKVLFVIITDGEENDSKEYTYADVKKLIKDRQENAGWEFIFLGANIDAAAEAENLGIDRDRAVKYKNTGSGVRANFMAVAELSDSLAKSGRVSDEWKSQVEEDTDENVMAAPADTKKHAAPPAKPVKKHLVSKVRKAK
;
A
#
# COMPACT_ATOMS: atom_id res chain seq x y z
N MET A 1 -78.88 -14.15 -62.90
CA MET A 1 -78.64 -15.49 -62.37
C MET A 1 -77.17 -15.69 -62.19
N LYS A 2 -76.64 -15.47 -61.07
CA LYS A 2 -75.35 -16.00 -60.56
C LYS A 2 -75.21 -15.49 -59.16
N LYS A 3 -75.30 -16.35 -58.15
CA LYS A 3 -75.21 -16.08 -56.76
C LYS A 3 -73.75 -15.81 -56.39
N LEU A 4 -73.49 -14.71 -55.72
CA LEU A 4 -72.16 -14.40 -55.16
C LEU A 4 -72.16 -14.90 -53.75
N LEU A 5 -71.32 -15.88 -53.42
CA LEU A 5 -71.03 -16.29 -52.05
C LEU A 5 -69.93 -15.37 -51.47
N ALA A 6 -70.24 -14.76 -50.38
CA ALA A 6 -69.25 -14.04 -49.59
C ALA A 6 -68.57 -15.04 -48.65
N ILE A 7 -67.25 -15.13 -48.74
CA ILE A 7 -66.38 -15.87 -47.82
C ILE A 7 -65.77 -14.87 -46.85
N THR A 8 -66.19 -14.91 -45.61
CA THR A 8 -65.61 -14.21 -44.51
C THR A 8 -64.31 -14.92 -44.05
N ALA A 9 -63.18 -14.34 -44.34
CA ALA A 9 -61.90 -14.80 -43.79
C ALA A 9 -61.68 -14.29 -42.34
N LEU A 10 -61.66 -15.26 -41.43
CA LEU A 10 -61.35 -15.01 -40.03
C LEU A 10 -59.79 -14.96 -39.86
N SER A 11 -59.23 -13.80 -39.67
CA SER A 11 -57.80 -13.64 -39.43
C SER A 11 -57.48 -13.96 -37.97
N ALA A 12 -56.92 -15.13 -37.71
CA ALA A 12 -56.31 -15.45 -36.44
C ALA A 12 -54.94 -14.79 -36.35
N ALA A 13 -54.82 -13.76 -35.51
CA ALA A 13 -53.54 -13.16 -35.17
C ALA A 13 -52.78 -14.08 -34.20
N LEU A 14 -51.77 -14.76 -34.71
CA LEU A 14 -50.79 -15.50 -33.90
C LEU A 14 -49.86 -14.47 -33.22
N PHE A 15 -50.06 -14.23 -31.93
CA PHE A 15 -49.09 -13.57 -31.07
C PHE A 15 -47.94 -14.53 -30.85
N PHE A 16 -46.85 -14.37 -31.60
CA PHE A 16 -45.57 -14.92 -31.23
C PHE A 16 -45.01 -14.11 -30.06
N GLY A 17 -45.12 -14.69 -28.84
CA GLY A 17 -44.41 -14.20 -27.68
C GLY A 17 -42.92 -14.36 -27.95
N GLN A 18 -42.23 -13.25 -28.21
CA GLN A 18 -40.77 -13.21 -28.09
C GLN A 18 -40.43 -13.32 -26.61
N THR A 19 -40.09 -14.52 -26.16
CA THR A 19 -39.33 -14.68 -24.92
C THR A 19 -37.95 -14.08 -25.20
N ALA A 20 -37.72 -12.87 -24.68
CA ALA A 20 -36.37 -12.33 -24.55
C ALA A 20 -35.57 -13.29 -23.66
N VAL A 21 -34.80 -14.16 -24.27
CA VAL A 21 -33.72 -14.87 -23.57
C VAL A 21 -32.72 -13.79 -23.20
N ALA A 22 -32.76 -13.37 -21.94
CA ALA A 22 -31.66 -12.60 -21.36
C ALA A 22 -30.43 -13.51 -21.50
N GLU A 23 -29.54 -13.18 -22.40
CA GLU A 23 -28.24 -13.77 -22.51
C GLU A 23 -27.53 -13.39 -21.19
N GLU A 24 -27.55 -14.31 -20.25
CA GLU A 24 -26.74 -14.23 -19.03
C GLU A 24 -25.29 -14.26 -19.49
N LYS A 25 -24.73 -13.05 -19.63
CA LYS A 25 -23.32 -12.85 -19.97
C LYS A 25 -22.54 -13.56 -18.89
N ALA A 26 -22.08 -14.79 -19.18
CA ALA A 26 -21.22 -15.55 -18.28
C ALA A 26 -20.12 -14.60 -17.79
N ALA A 27 -20.04 -14.42 -16.49
CA ALA A 27 -18.98 -13.61 -15.89
C ALA A 27 -17.67 -14.22 -16.38
N GLU A 28 -16.92 -13.46 -17.18
CA GLU A 28 -15.62 -13.87 -17.68
C GLU A 28 -14.76 -14.16 -16.45
N GLU A 29 -14.31 -15.40 -16.32
CA GLU A 29 -13.50 -15.84 -15.18
C GLU A 29 -12.23 -15.01 -15.18
N VAL A 30 -12.17 -14.03 -14.28
CA VAL A 30 -11.03 -13.12 -14.17
C VAL A 30 -9.82 -13.93 -13.74
N LYS A 31 -8.90 -14.15 -14.66
CA LYS A 31 -7.63 -14.82 -14.32
C LYS A 31 -6.88 -13.99 -13.29
N PRO A 32 -6.33 -14.62 -12.24
CA PRO A 32 -5.48 -13.94 -11.28
C PRO A 32 -4.39 -13.14 -11.99
N SER A 33 -4.22 -11.89 -11.59
CA SER A 33 -3.23 -10.99 -12.18
C SER A 33 -1.93 -11.06 -11.37
N HIS A 34 -0.81 -10.96 -12.08
CA HIS A 34 0.47 -10.70 -11.42
C HIS A 34 0.50 -9.29 -10.83
N VAL A 35 0.95 -9.14 -9.57
CA VAL A 35 1.02 -7.87 -8.87
C VAL A 35 2.46 -7.40 -8.71
N GLU A 36 2.77 -6.23 -9.23
CA GLU A 36 3.98 -5.48 -8.90
C GLU A 36 3.67 -4.61 -7.66
N MET A 37 4.03 -5.10 -6.49
CA MET A 37 3.85 -4.37 -5.23
C MET A 37 5.04 -3.45 -5.01
N VAL A 38 4.80 -2.14 -5.03
CA VAL A 38 5.81 -1.09 -4.83
C VAL A 38 5.52 -0.36 -3.54
N LEU A 39 6.40 -0.46 -2.57
CA LEU A 39 6.28 0.15 -1.25
C LEU A 39 7.33 1.26 -1.10
N VAL A 40 6.88 2.48 -0.89
CA VAL A 40 7.70 3.65 -0.57
C VAL A 40 7.45 3.99 0.89
N LEU A 41 8.37 3.56 1.76
CA LEU A 41 8.24 3.62 3.21
C LEU A 41 9.14 4.73 3.77
N ASP A 42 8.54 5.61 4.54
CA ASP A 42 9.25 6.64 5.28
C ASP A 42 10.18 6.03 6.33
N GLU A 43 11.43 6.46 6.31
CA GLU A 43 12.49 6.13 7.28
C GLU A 43 13.01 7.44 7.93
N SER A 44 12.21 8.53 7.91
CA SER A 44 12.58 9.81 8.53
C SER A 44 12.61 9.75 10.06
N GLY A 45 13.12 10.81 10.68
CA GLY A 45 13.32 10.84 12.13
C GLY A 45 12.05 10.68 12.96
N SER A 46 10.90 11.13 12.46
CA SER A 46 9.59 10.99 13.11
C SER A 46 9.14 9.52 13.27
N MET A 47 9.59 8.63 12.39
CA MET A 47 9.28 7.20 12.44
C MET A 47 10.04 6.44 13.55
N SER A 48 10.91 7.08 14.32
CA SER A 48 11.81 6.39 15.30
C SER A 48 11.06 5.57 16.34
N ASP A 49 9.97 6.10 16.88
CA ASP A 49 9.18 5.40 17.89
C ASP A 49 8.35 4.24 17.30
N LEU A 50 8.19 4.19 15.98
CA LEU A 50 7.43 3.19 15.25
C LEU A 50 8.31 2.12 14.59
N THR A 51 9.62 2.12 14.83
CA THR A 51 10.59 1.22 14.20
C THR A 51 10.18 -0.25 14.28
N ASN A 52 9.87 -0.74 15.47
CA ASN A 52 9.50 -2.15 15.68
C ASN A 52 8.15 -2.49 15.02
N ASP A 53 7.20 -1.57 15.05
CA ASP A 53 5.88 -1.77 14.48
C ASP A 53 5.93 -1.76 12.94
N THR A 54 6.77 -0.91 12.35
CA THR A 54 7.02 -0.88 10.90
C THR A 54 7.67 -2.19 10.44
N ILE A 55 8.73 -2.63 11.12
CA ILE A 55 9.38 -3.91 10.81
C ILE A 55 8.42 -5.08 10.99
N GLY A 56 7.69 -5.12 12.10
CA GLY A 56 6.73 -6.18 12.42
C GLY A 56 5.55 -6.21 11.45
N GLY A 57 4.99 -5.05 11.13
CA GLY A 57 3.89 -4.88 10.18
C GLY A 57 4.29 -5.32 8.78
N PHE A 58 5.42 -4.82 8.27
CA PHE A 58 5.97 -5.26 6.97
C PHE A 58 6.13 -6.78 6.91
N ASN A 59 6.77 -7.37 7.93
CA ASN A 59 7.01 -8.81 7.96
C ASN A 59 5.70 -9.62 8.01
N SER A 60 4.71 -9.14 8.76
CA SER A 60 3.41 -9.79 8.87
C SER A 60 2.64 -9.75 7.56
N MET A 61 2.67 -8.60 6.86
CA MET A 61 2.11 -8.42 5.52
C MET A 61 2.72 -9.43 4.54
N ILE A 62 4.05 -9.48 4.44
CA ILE A 62 4.74 -10.41 3.53
C ILE A 62 4.39 -11.88 3.84
N GLU A 63 4.33 -12.26 5.10
CA GLU A 63 3.96 -13.63 5.48
C GLU A 63 2.48 -13.95 5.18
N LYS A 64 1.57 -12.97 5.29
CA LYS A 64 0.16 -13.11 4.88
C LYS A 64 0.07 -13.32 3.37
N GLU A 65 0.72 -12.47 2.58
CA GLU A 65 0.74 -12.56 1.12
C GLU A 65 1.28 -13.91 0.62
N LYS A 66 2.36 -14.40 1.22
CA LYS A 66 2.91 -15.73 0.90
C LYS A 66 1.93 -16.87 1.20
N LYS A 67 1.13 -16.76 2.25
CA LYS A 67 0.11 -17.76 2.60
C LYS A 67 -1.09 -17.74 1.65
N LEU A 68 -1.40 -16.58 1.09
CA LEU A 68 -2.46 -16.40 0.09
C LEU A 68 -2.03 -16.83 -1.32
N ASP A 69 -0.75 -17.17 -1.48
CA ASP A 69 -0.13 -17.59 -2.76
C ASP A 69 -0.32 -16.53 -3.87
N VAL A 70 -0.23 -15.26 -3.50
CA VAL A 70 -0.32 -14.15 -4.46
C VAL A 70 0.91 -14.17 -5.36
N ASP A 71 0.69 -14.19 -6.68
CA ASP A 71 1.76 -14.03 -7.65
C ASP A 71 2.20 -12.55 -7.70
N ALA A 72 3.31 -12.24 -7.03
CA ALA A 72 3.79 -10.88 -6.95
C ALA A 72 5.31 -10.74 -6.93
N HIS A 73 5.77 -9.59 -7.45
CA HIS A 73 7.09 -9.05 -7.16
C HIS A 73 6.98 -7.89 -6.16
N VAL A 74 7.95 -7.81 -5.26
CA VAL A 74 8.00 -6.76 -4.24
C VAL A 74 9.19 -5.85 -4.49
N THR A 75 8.92 -4.57 -4.67
CA THR A 75 9.89 -3.47 -4.63
C THR A 75 9.67 -2.69 -3.35
N THR A 76 10.71 -2.48 -2.56
CA THR A 76 10.61 -1.69 -1.32
C THR A 76 11.70 -0.64 -1.30
N ILE A 77 11.28 0.59 -1.21
CA ILE A 77 12.12 1.77 -1.04
C ILE A 77 11.93 2.25 0.39
N LEU A 78 13.04 2.48 1.08
CA LEU A 78 13.09 3.22 2.33
C LEU A 78 13.63 4.62 2.02
N PHE A 79 12.98 5.65 2.52
CA PHE A 79 13.41 7.01 2.22
C PHE A 79 13.38 7.91 3.46
N ASN A 80 14.34 8.82 3.50
CA ASN A 80 14.40 10.00 4.34
C ASN A 80 14.99 11.14 3.49
N ASP A 81 16.12 11.75 3.86
CA ASP A 81 16.98 12.57 2.98
C ASP A 81 17.80 11.71 2.00
N GLN A 82 17.72 10.39 2.11
CA GLN A 82 18.36 9.41 1.24
C GLN A 82 17.31 8.50 0.60
N TYR A 83 17.70 7.87 -0.51
CA TYR A 83 16.88 6.89 -1.23
C TYR A 83 17.57 5.52 -1.15
N LYS A 84 16.97 4.59 -0.43
CA LYS A 84 17.51 3.25 -0.17
C LYS A 84 16.59 2.17 -0.70
N MET A 85 17.07 1.39 -1.65
CA MET A 85 16.32 0.27 -2.20
C MET A 85 16.57 -1.00 -1.38
N LEU A 86 15.59 -1.45 -0.62
CA LEU A 86 15.68 -2.68 0.15
C LEU A 86 15.42 -3.91 -0.72
N TYR A 87 14.38 -3.86 -1.54
CA TYR A 87 14.06 -4.90 -2.53
C TYR A 87 13.81 -4.29 -3.90
N ASN A 88 14.30 -4.97 -4.94
CA ASN A 88 14.09 -4.58 -6.34
C ASN A 88 13.41 -5.75 -7.06
N ARG A 89 12.09 -5.67 -7.22
CA ARG A 89 11.27 -6.68 -7.87
C ARG A 89 11.62 -8.11 -7.41
N ARG A 90 11.70 -8.28 -6.11
CA ARG A 90 11.94 -9.59 -5.52
C ARG A 90 10.67 -10.42 -5.61
N GLU A 91 10.74 -11.64 -6.17
CA GLU A 91 9.61 -12.57 -6.08
C GLU A 91 9.14 -12.69 -4.62
N LEU A 92 7.85 -12.57 -4.39
CA LEU A 92 7.26 -12.53 -3.05
C LEU A 92 7.73 -13.67 -2.15
N LYS A 93 7.78 -14.90 -2.68
CA LYS A 93 8.26 -16.10 -1.95
C LYS A 93 9.70 -15.97 -1.45
N ASN A 94 10.52 -15.17 -2.12
CA ASN A 94 11.94 -14.97 -1.85
C ASN A 94 12.24 -13.68 -1.04
N VAL A 95 11.20 -12.93 -0.64
CA VAL A 95 11.36 -11.76 0.23
C VAL A 95 11.73 -12.25 1.62
N ARG A 96 12.88 -11.81 2.14
CA ARG A 96 13.29 -12.11 3.52
C ARG A 96 12.60 -11.15 4.50
N LYS A 97 12.65 -11.47 5.78
CA LYS A 97 12.19 -10.56 6.84
C LYS A 97 13.06 -9.29 6.87
N MET A 98 12.42 -8.15 7.03
CA MET A 98 13.05 -6.89 7.39
C MET A 98 13.55 -6.98 8.84
N THR A 99 14.68 -6.35 9.12
CA THR A 99 15.33 -6.35 10.44
C THR A 99 15.67 -4.92 10.87
N ASP A 100 16.09 -4.73 12.11
CA ASP A 100 16.63 -3.49 12.65
C ASP A 100 17.87 -2.95 11.94
N LYS A 101 18.55 -3.79 11.16
CA LYS A 101 19.66 -3.37 10.30
C LYS A 101 19.20 -2.82 8.95
N ASP A 102 17.99 -3.15 8.56
CA ASP A 102 17.42 -2.71 7.29
C ASP A 102 16.68 -1.38 7.41
N TYR A 103 15.99 -1.16 8.53
CA TYR A 103 15.15 0.00 8.79
C TYR A 103 15.69 0.76 10.02
N THR A 104 16.25 1.95 9.76
CA THR A 104 16.98 2.76 10.74
C THR A 104 16.54 4.23 10.65
N PRO A 105 15.39 4.59 11.25
CA PRO A 105 14.83 5.92 11.12
C PRO A 105 15.77 7.05 11.51
N GLY A 106 15.77 8.12 10.71
CA GLY A 106 16.57 9.33 10.92
C GLY A 106 16.49 10.26 9.70
N GLY A 107 17.01 11.48 9.84
CA GLY A 107 17.04 12.45 8.74
C GLY A 107 15.72 13.16 8.49
N MET A 108 15.61 13.77 7.32
CA MET A 108 14.47 14.57 6.85
C MET A 108 13.56 13.72 5.95
N THR A 109 12.54 14.33 5.30
CA THR A 109 11.54 13.64 4.51
C THR A 109 11.55 14.13 3.05
N ALA A 110 12.32 13.49 2.17
CA ALA A 110 12.37 13.79 0.74
C ALA A 110 11.37 12.92 -0.04
N LEU A 111 10.09 13.13 0.23
CA LEU A 111 8.98 12.33 -0.31
C LEU A 111 8.87 12.40 -1.82
N LEU A 112 8.94 13.61 -2.39
CA LEU A 112 8.77 13.83 -3.83
C LEU A 112 9.90 13.15 -4.62
N ASP A 113 11.14 13.27 -4.12
CA ASP A 113 12.30 12.61 -4.73
C ASP A 113 12.16 11.07 -4.66
N ALA A 114 11.70 10.54 -3.54
CA ALA A 114 11.48 9.12 -3.37
C ALA A 114 10.42 8.58 -4.32
N VAL A 115 9.29 9.25 -4.44
CA VAL A 115 8.19 8.86 -5.33
C VAL A 115 8.61 8.98 -6.79
N GLY A 116 9.15 10.14 -7.19
CA GLY A 116 9.56 10.39 -8.58
C GLY A 116 10.61 9.42 -9.08
N ARG A 117 11.68 9.20 -8.30
CA ARG A 117 12.73 8.22 -8.62
C ARG A 117 12.18 6.80 -8.71
N THR A 118 11.25 6.43 -7.81
CA THR A 118 10.66 5.09 -7.82
C THR A 118 9.79 4.87 -9.05
N ILE A 119 8.96 5.83 -9.44
CA ILE A 119 8.17 5.76 -10.68
C ILE A 119 9.10 5.57 -11.89
N HIS A 120 10.12 6.40 -12.05
CA HIS A 120 11.06 6.26 -13.16
C HIS A 120 11.82 4.92 -13.12
N LYS A 121 12.14 4.41 -11.93
CA LYS A 121 12.75 3.08 -11.79
C LYS A 121 11.83 1.99 -12.30
N MET A 122 10.56 2.04 -11.93
CA MET A 122 9.57 1.07 -12.38
C MET A 122 9.28 1.19 -13.88
N ASP A 123 9.36 2.39 -14.45
CA ASP A 123 9.21 2.63 -15.88
C ASP A 123 10.18 1.85 -16.77
N MET A 124 11.35 1.51 -16.23
CA MET A 124 12.33 0.70 -16.95
C MET A 124 11.97 -0.79 -17.00
N VAL A 125 10.91 -1.22 -16.30
CA VAL A 125 10.48 -2.61 -16.28
C VAL A 125 9.65 -2.92 -17.52
N SER A 126 10.11 -3.83 -18.36
CA SER A 126 9.39 -4.22 -19.57
C SER A 126 7.99 -4.79 -19.27
N GLY A 127 6.99 -4.25 -19.92
CA GLY A 127 5.60 -4.71 -19.82
C GLY A 127 4.78 -4.13 -18.68
N ILE A 128 5.37 -3.38 -17.75
CA ILE A 128 4.67 -2.77 -16.60
C ILE A 128 3.68 -1.66 -17.02
N HIS A 129 3.86 -1.10 -18.21
CA HIS A 129 3.01 -0.04 -18.76
C HIS A 129 1.81 -0.54 -19.58
N ARG A 130 1.60 -1.86 -19.65
CA ARG A 130 0.59 -2.43 -20.53
C ARG A 130 -0.63 -2.88 -19.73
N LYS A 131 -1.70 -2.08 -19.76
CA LYS A 131 -3.00 -2.38 -19.15
C LYS A 131 -3.57 -3.75 -19.56
N ASP A 132 -3.20 -4.22 -20.76
CA ASP A 132 -3.77 -5.40 -21.42
C ASP A 132 -3.05 -6.72 -21.09
N LYS A 133 -1.98 -6.70 -20.30
CA LYS A 133 -1.15 -7.91 -20.05
C LYS A 133 -1.37 -8.58 -18.70
N GLY A 134 -2.43 -8.26 -17.98
CA GLY A 134 -2.73 -8.91 -16.69
C GLY A 134 -1.79 -8.53 -15.55
N ASN A 135 -0.79 -7.66 -15.77
CA ASN A 135 0.06 -7.14 -14.72
C ASN A 135 -0.61 -5.94 -14.06
N LYS A 136 -0.65 -5.94 -12.74
CA LYS A 136 -1.18 -4.84 -11.93
C LYS A 136 -0.07 -4.23 -11.10
N VAL A 137 -0.03 -2.91 -11.01
CA VAL A 137 0.91 -2.20 -10.15
C VAL A 137 0.16 -1.60 -8.99
N LEU A 138 0.54 -1.98 -7.78
CA LEU A 138 0.09 -1.39 -6.53
C LEU A 138 1.25 -0.55 -5.96
N PHE A 139 1.12 0.76 -6.05
CA PHE A 139 2.13 1.71 -5.57
C PHE A 139 1.64 2.34 -4.28
N VAL A 140 2.26 2.00 -3.16
CA VAL A 140 1.85 2.43 -1.82
C VAL A 140 2.90 3.34 -1.22
N ILE A 141 2.46 4.50 -0.75
CA ILE A 141 3.26 5.48 -0.02
C ILE A 141 2.82 5.45 1.43
N ILE A 142 3.75 5.25 2.36
CA ILE A 142 3.50 5.27 3.81
C ILE A 142 4.45 6.29 4.44
N THR A 143 3.90 7.33 5.07
CA THR A 143 4.66 8.40 5.73
C THR A 143 3.93 8.90 6.99
N ASP A 144 4.66 9.43 7.96
CA ASP A 144 4.09 10.10 9.13
C ASP A 144 4.42 11.61 9.18
N GLY A 145 5.03 12.14 8.11
CA GLY A 145 5.47 13.52 8.03
C GLY A 145 5.18 14.20 6.69
N GLU A 146 5.33 15.53 6.72
CA GLU A 146 5.22 16.37 5.51
C GLU A 146 6.52 16.33 4.70
N GLU A 147 6.41 16.52 3.38
CA GLU A 147 7.53 16.78 2.48
C GLU A 147 8.37 17.98 2.97
N ASN A 148 9.68 17.82 3.12
CA ASN A 148 10.52 18.91 3.60
C ASN A 148 11.97 18.94 3.09
N ASP A 149 12.42 17.98 2.26
CA ASP A 149 13.82 17.92 1.82
C ASP A 149 14.05 17.48 0.38
N SER A 150 13.01 17.35 -0.46
CA SER A 150 13.17 16.99 -1.86
C SER A 150 13.86 18.08 -2.67
N LYS A 151 14.73 17.70 -3.60
CA LYS A 151 15.60 18.61 -4.38
C LYS A 151 15.49 18.38 -5.88
N GLU A 152 15.01 17.20 -6.31
CA GLU A 152 14.98 16.81 -7.73
C GLU A 152 13.59 16.94 -8.35
N TYR A 153 12.53 16.68 -7.55
CA TYR A 153 11.15 16.68 -8.02
C TYR A 153 10.31 17.71 -7.29
N THR A 154 9.43 18.38 -8.03
CA THR A 154 8.39 19.23 -7.47
C THR A 154 7.07 18.45 -7.38
N TYR A 155 6.09 18.97 -6.62
CA TYR A 155 4.72 18.44 -6.62
C TYR A 155 4.12 18.34 -8.03
N ALA A 156 4.39 19.33 -8.89
CA ALA A 156 3.91 19.34 -10.27
C ALA A 156 4.50 18.18 -11.09
N ASP A 157 5.78 17.87 -10.90
CA ASP A 157 6.45 16.76 -11.58
C ASP A 157 5.88 15.42 -11.15
N VAL A 158 5.78 15.19 -9.82
CA VAL A 158 5.24 13.95 -9.26
C VAL A 158 3.77 13.76 -9.66
N LYS A 159 2.96 14.81 -9.55
CA LYS A 159 1.55 14.79 -9.97
C LYS A 159 1.37 14.39 -11.43
N LYS A 160 2.20 14.91 -12.31
CA LYS A 160 2.19 14.57 -13.73
C LYS A 160 2.55 13.09 -13.94
N LEU A 161 3.58 12.60 -13.26
CA LEU A 161 3.99 11.20 -13.33
C LEU A 161 2.89 10.26 -12.84
N ILE A 162 2.31 10.52 -11.67
CA ILE A 162 1.24 9.70 -11.09
C ILE A 162 0.03 9.64 -12.02
N LYS A 163 -0.48 10.81 -12.47
CA LYS A 163 -1.62 10.84 -13.38
C LYS A 163 -1.37 10.08 -14.67
N ASP A 164 -0.20 10.27 -15.26
CA ASP A 164 0.15 9.54 -16.48
C ASP A 164 0.15 8.02 -16.26
N ARG A 165 0.63 7.53 -15.12
CA ARG A 165 0.65 6.08 -14.81
C ARG A 165 -0.73 5.54 -14.47
N GLN A 166 -1.59 6.32 -13.82
CA GLN A 166 -3.00 5.97 -13.58
C GLN A 166 -3.76 5.86 -14.91
N GLU A 167 -3.67 6.87 -15.76
CA GLU A 167 -4.44 6.97 -16.99
C GLU A 167 -3.95 6.00 -18.09
N ASN A 168 -2.64 5.93 -18.30
CA ASN A 168 -2.05 5.22 -19.44
C ASN A 168 -1.58 3.81 -19.11
N ALA A 169 -1.20 3.53 -17.86
CA ALA A 169 -0.68 2.24 -17.43
C ALA A 169 -1.60 1.50 -16.43
N GLY A 170 -2.62 2.18 -15.87
CA GLY A 170 -3.56 1.58 -14.92
C GLY A 170 -2.93 1.21 -13.59
N TRP A 171 -1.92 1.98 -13.15
CA TRP A 171 -1.35 1.80 -11.82
C TRP A 171 -2.32 2.29 -10.75
N GLU A 172 -2.39 1.56 -9.65
CA GLU A 172 -3.12 1.96 -8.45
C GLU A 172 -2.14 2.60 -7.46
N PHE A 173 -2.41 3.86 -7.09
CA PHE A 173 -1.63 4.60 -6.10
C PHE A 173 -2.43 4.72 -4.82
N ILE A 174 -1.80 4.38 -3.70
CA ILE A 174 -2.38 4.45 -2.35
C ILE A 174 -1.48 5.34 -1.48
N PHE A 175 -2.10 6.24 -0.74
CA PHE A 175 -1.40 7.12 0.18
C PHE A 175 -1.87 6.89 1.62
N LEU A 176 -0.96 6.48 2.50
CA LEU A 176 -1.19 6.25 3.92
C LEU A 176 -0.37 7.28 4.70
N GLY A 177 -1.07 8.29 5.25
CA GLY A 177 -0.43 9.41 5.94
C GLY A 177 -0.81 9.48 7.42
N ALA A 178 0.16 9.75 8.31
CA ALA A 178 -0.10 10.12 9.70
C ALA A 178 0.35 11.56 9.96
N ASN A 179 -0.17 12.18 11.03
CA ASN A 179 0.18 13.54 11.46
C ASN A 179 0.00 14.66 10.42
N ILE A 180 -0.58 14.36 9.26
CA ILE A 180 -0.81 15.26 8.13
C ILE A 180 -2.26 15.16 7.66
N ASP A 181 -2.70 16.10 6.82
CA ASP A 181 -3.93 15.91 6.04
C ASP A 181 -3.63 14.97 4.86
N ALA A 182 -3.78 13.67 5.10
CA ALA A 182 -3.44 12.64 4.12
C ALA A 182 -4.23 12.80 2.81
N ALA A 183 -5.48 13.27 2.88
CA ALA A 183 -6.30 13.46 1.70
C ALA A 183 -5.84 14.68 0.88
N ALA A 184 -5.49 15.79 1.54
CA ALA A 184 -4.96 16.96 0.85
C ALA A 184 -3.57 16.68 0.25
N GLU A 185 -2.71 15.96 0.98
CA GLU A 185 -1.38 15.61 0.49
C GLU A 185 -1.46 14.66 -0.71
N ALA A 186 -2.35 13.67 -0.68
CA ALA A 186 -2.62 12.80 -1.82
C ALA A 186 -3.07 13.58 -3.06
N GLU A 187 -4.00 14.54 -2.91
CA GLU A 187 -4.45 15.40 -4.00
C GLU A 187 -3.33 16.28 -4.57
N ASN A 188 -2.42 16.78 -3.72
CA ASN A 188 -1.23 17.49 -4.14
C ASN A 188 -0.35 16.63 -5.05
N LEU A 189 -0.21 15.35 -4.70
CA LEU A 189 0.52 14.34 -5.48
C LEU A 189 -0.26 13.84 -6.72
N GLY A 190 -1.56 14.14 -6.85
CA GLY A 190 -2.41 13.67 -7.95
C GLY A 190 -3.08 12.32 -7.70
N ILE A 191 -3.11 11.87 -6.45
CA ILE A 191 -3.82 10.67 -5.99
C ILE A 191 -5.21 11.10 -5.52
N ASP A 192 -6.25 10.36 -5.91
CA ASP A 192 -7.61 10.66 -5.52
C ASP A 192 -7.83 10.44 -4.01
N ARG A 193 -8.72 11.24 -3.40
CA ARG A 193 -9.02 11.18 -1.95
C ARG A 193 -9.49 9.81 -1.49
N ASP A 194 -10.18 9.06 -2.34
CA ASP A 194 -10.62 7.70 -2.06
C ASP A 194 -9.49 6.67 -2.07
N ARG A 195 -8.31 7.06 -2.49
CA ARG A 195 -7.06 6.28 -2.45
C ARG A 195 -6.09 6.78 -1.36
N ALA A 196 -6.57 7.65 -0.47
CA ALA A 196 -5.82 8.14 0.66
C ALA A 196 -6.53 7.84 1.98
N VAL A 197 -5.79 7.54 3.02
CA VAL A 197 -6.31 7.39 4.38
C VAL A 197 -5.34 7.95 5.40
N LYS A 198 -5.91 8.65 6.40
CA LYS A 198 -5.16 9.08 7.56
C LYS A 198 -5.16 7.97 8.60
N TYR A 199 -3.97 7.52 9.01
CA TYR A 199 -3.84 6.54 10.07
C TYR A 199 -3.37 7.19 11.39
N LYS A 200 -3.59 6.51 12.51
CA LYS A 200 -3.06 6.94 13.80
C LYS A 200 -1.56 6.68 13.85
N ASN A 201 -0.78 7.65 14.29
CA ASN A 201 0.67 7.51 14.49
C ASN A 201 0.97 6.66 15.75
N THR A 202 0.58 5.41 15.71
CA THR A 202 0.73 4.40 16.76
C THR A 202 1.16 3.07 16.15
N GLY A 203 1.70 2.18 16.97
CA GLY A 203 2.05 0.84 16.50
C GLY A 203 0.87 0.06 15.92
N SER A 204 -0.36 0.23 16.46
CA SER A 204 -1.57 -0.37 15.88
C SER A 204 -1.88 0.20 14.50
N GLY A 205 -1.85 1.54 14.34
CA GLY A 205 -2.10 2.18 13.05
C GLY A 205 -1.12 1.76 11.97
N VAL A 206 0.18 1.67 12.31
CA VAL A 206 1.19 1.16 11.37
C VAL A 206 0.91 -0.29 10.97
N ARG A 207 0.54 -1.16 11.92
CA ARG A 207 0.19 -2.55 11.61
C ARG A 207 -1.07 -2.64 10.74
N ALA A 208 -2.09 -1.81 11.02
CA ALA A 208 -3.31 -1.74 10.22
C ALA A 208 -3.01 -1.35 8.76
N ASN A 209 -2.11 -0.40 8.52
CA ASN A 209 -1.65 -0.03 7.19
C ASN A 209 -1.11 -1.24 6.42
N PHE A 210 -0.20 -2.00 7.00
CA PHE A 210 0.38 -3.16 6.32
C PHE A 210 -0.65 -4.26 6.07
N MET A 211 -1.65 -4.41 6.95
CA MET A 211 -2.74 -5.35 6.72
C MET A 211 -3.66 -4.90 5.59
N ALA A 212 -3.94 -3.60 5.49
CA ALA A 212 -4.69 -3.02 4.38
C ALA A 212 -3.94 -3.18 3.05
N VAL A 213 -2.62 -3.00 3.02
CA VAL A 213 -1.80 -3.25 1.83
C VAL A 213 -1.91 -4.70 1.37
N ALA A 214 -1.92 -5.67 2.30
CA ALA A 214 -2.13 -7.07 1.95
C ALA A 214 -3.51 -7.31 1.31
N GLU A 215 -4.55 -6.68 1.81
CA GLU A 215 -5.90 -6.80 1.22
C GLU A 215 -6.04 -6.15 -0.14
N LEU A 216 -5.39 -4.98 -0.31
CA LEU A 216 -5.30 -4.31 -1.59
C LEU A 216 -4.63 -5.19 -2.65
N SER A 217 -3.49 -5.81 -2.28
CA SER A 217 -2.75 -6.71 -3.16
C SER A 217 -3.56 -7.95 -3.54
N ASP A 218 -4.18 -8.61 -2.57
CA ASP A 218 -5.02 -9.80 -2.78
C ASP A 218 -6.24 -9.48 -3.65
N SER A 219 -6.93 -8.35 -3.37
CA SER A 219 -8.05 -7.88 -4.18
C SER A 219 -7.63 -7.61 -5.62
N LEU A 220 -6.49 -6.93 -5.80
CA LEU A 220 -5.95 -6.59 -7.11
C LEU A 220 -5.55 -7.86 -7.89
N ALA A 221 -4.94 -8.83 -7.21
CA ALA A 221 -4.58 -10.12 -7.80
C ALA A 221 -5.82 -10.90 -8.27
N LYS A 222 -6.86 -10.98 -7.44
CA LYS A 222 -8.06 -11.80 -7.69
C LYS A 222 -9.03 -11.16 -8.65
N SER A 223 -9.30 -9.86 -8.51
CA SER A 223 -10.34 -9.13 -9.24
C SER A 223 -9.82 -8.13 -10.27
N GLY A 224 -8.52 -7.86 -10.27
CA GLY A 224 -7.90 -6.83 -11.09
C GLY A 224 -8.28 -5.41 -10.68
N ARG A 225 -8.91 -5.22 -9.51
CA ARG A 225 -9.37 -3.93 -8.97
C ARG A 225 -9.14 -3.86 -7.47
N VAL A 226 -8.93 -2.65 -6.97
CA VAL A 226 -8.90 -2.35 -5.54
C VAL A 226 -10.32 -2.41 -4.99
N SER A 227 -10.52 -3.09 -3.85
CA SER A 227 -11.78 -3.08 -3.12
C SER A 227 -12.07 -1.69 -2.55
N ASP A 228 -13.31 -1.25 -2.55
CA ASP A 228 -13.70 0.04 -1.96
C ASP A 228 -13.69 -0.01 -0.41
N GLU A 229 -13.70 -1.19 0.18
CA GLU A 229 -13.73 -1.41 1.63
C GLU A 229 -12.35 -1.42 2.29
N TRP A 230 -11.27 -1.28 1.53
CA TRP A 230 -9.90 -1.41 2.02
C TRP A 230 -9.54 -0.43 3.16
N LYS A 231 -10.22 0.73 3.21
CA LYS A 231 -9.94 1.77 4.21
C LYS A 231 -10.46 1.40 5.60
N SER A 232 -11.53 0.61 5.67
CA SER A 232 -12.24 0.35 6.92
C SER A 232 -11.32 -0.15 8.03
N GLN A 233 -10.37 -1.02 7.71
CA GLN A 233 -9.41 -1.54 8.68
C GLN A 233 -8.46 -0.47 9.25
N VAL A 234 -8.12 0.54 8.45
CA VAL A 234 -7.25 1.63 8.89
C VAL A 234 -8.04 2.68 9.65
N GLU A 235 -9.28 2.97 9.20
CA GLU A 235 -10.17 3.96 9.81
C GLU A 235 -10.77 3.46 11.13
N GLU A 236 -11.01 2.14 11.25
CA GLU A 236 -11.55 1.48 12.43
C GLU A 236 -10.48 1.12 13.47
N ASP A 237 -9.21 1.52 13.28
CA ASP A 237 -8.17 1.30 14.28
C ASP A 237 -8.53 2.03 15.59
N THR A 238 -9.50 1.46 16.27
CA THR A 238 -9.75 1.71 17.68
C THR A 238 -8.90 0.71 18.44
N ASP A 239 -8.20 1.15 19.49
CA ASP A 239 -7.31 0.36 20.34
C ASP A 239 -7.95 -0.97 20.85
N GLU A 240 -9.25 -1.17 20.64
CA GLU A 240 -10.04 -2.32 21.08
C GLU A 240 -10.04 -3.51 20.11
N ASN A 241 -9.72 -3.33 18.82
CA ASN A 241 -9.85 -4.40 17.82
C ASN A 241 -8.54 -5.10 17.43
N VAL A 242 -7.41 -4.72 18.00
CA VAL A 242 -6.15 -5.46 17.83
C VAL A 242 -6.10 -6.61 18.83
N MET A 243 -7.05 -7.54 18.75
CA MET A 243 -6.98 -8.81 19.45
C MET A 243 -5.88 -9.68 18.85
N ALA A 244 -4.75 -9.67 19.56
CA ALA A 244 -3.85 -10.79 19.74
C ALA A 244 -3.23 -11.40 18.47
N ALA A 245 -2.21 -10.75 17.93
CA ALA A 245 -1.04 -11.53 17.60
C ALA A 245 -0.45 -12.07 18.92
N PRO A 246 -0.08 -13.36 19.05
CA PRO A 246 0.49 -13.85 20.29
C PRO A 246 1.75 -13.07 20.60
N ALA A 247 1.71 -12.31 21.69
CA ALA A 247 2.86 -11.62 22.24
C ALA A 247 3.93 -12.66 22.54
N ASP A 248 5.01 -12.62 21.77
CA ASP A 248 6.21 -13.38 22.11
C ASP A 248 6.82 -12.70 23.35
N THR A 249 6.32 -13.10 24.51
CA THR A 249 6.75 -12.63 25.81
C THR A 249 8.12 -13.19 26.16
N LYS A 250 9.14 -12.72 25.46
CA LYS A 250 10.50 -12.71 26.00
C LYS A 250 10.80 -11.31 26.48
N LYS A 251 10.41 -11.04 27.73
CA LYS A 251 10.96 -9.93 28.52
C LYS A 251 12.48 -10.05 28.49
N HIS A 252 13.13 -9.21 27.70
CA HIS A 252 14.53 -8.92 27.90
C HIS A 252 14.59 -8.06 29.18
N ALA A 253 14.89 -8.70 30.29
CA ALA A 253 15.25 -7.99 31.51
C ALA A 253 16.49 -7.13 31.21
N ALA A 254 16.38 -5.82 31.44
CA ALA A 254 17.51 -4.91 31.36
C ALA A 254 18.61 -5.41 32.31
N PRO A 255 19.90 -5.39 31.91
CA PRO A 255 20.98 -5.78 32.79
C PRO A 255 21.08 -4.79 33.95
N PRO A 256 21.39 -5.26 35.17
CA PRO A 256 21.46 -4.41 36.35
C PRO A 256 22.56 -3.36 36.20
N ALA A 257 22.23 -2.11 36.53
CA ALA A 257 23.13 -1.00 36.50
C ALA A 257 24.38 -1.26 37.39
N LYS A 258 25.58 -1.10 36.83
CA LYS A 258 26.83 -1.23 37.58
C LYS A 258 26.94 -0.11 38.63
N PRO A 259 27.42 -0.40 39.85
CA PRO A 259 27.52 0.59 40.91
C PRO A 259 28.57 1.65 40.55
N VAL A 260 28.18 2.93 40.64
CA VAL A 260 29.04 4.09 40.47
C VAL A 260 30.04 4.14 41.63
N LYS A 261 31.33 3.93 41.36
CA LYS A 261 32.40 4.14 42.33
C LYS A 261 32.53 5.65 42.64
N LYS A 262 32.15 6.04 43.85
CA LYS A 262 32.42 7.37 44.37
C LYS A 262 33.93 7.57 44.51
N HIS A 263 34.51 8.45 43.70
CA HIS A 263 35.88 8.91 43.90
C HIS A 263 35.94 9.80 45.15
N LEU A 264 36.65 9.34 46.15
CA LEU A 264 36.99 10.12 47.35
C LEU A 264 38.09 11.14 46.99
N VAL A 265 37.72 12.42 46.93
CA VAL A 265 38.69 13.50 46.75
C VAL A 265 39.36 13.78 48.11
N SER A 266 40.58 13.32 48.28
CA SER A 266 41.42 13.68 49.43
C SER A 266 41.93 15.12 49.26
N LYS A 267 41.54 16.02 50.19
CA LYS A 267 42.11 17.35 50.35
C LYS A 267 43.54 17.24 50.88
N VAL A 268 44.51 17.56 50.06
CA VAL A 268 45.87 17.83 50.54
C VAL A 268 45.93 19.32 50.98
N ARG A 269 46.02 19.54 52.30
CA ARG A 269 46.40 20.83 52.87
C ARG A 269 47.87 21.05 52.62
N LYS A 270 48.25 22.16 51.94
CA LYS A 270 49.59 22.71 52.00
C LYS A 270 49.72 23.59 53.27
N ALA A 271 50.66 23.27 54.11
CA ALA A 271 51.24 24.17 55.10
C ALA A 271 52.67 24.51 54.67
N LYS A 272 52.94 25.79 54.79
CA LYS A 272 54.17 26.56 54.62
C LYS A 272 54.64 26.90 53.23
#